data_3113b5fe05dcca44aa9068ea4efd79a6
#
_entry.id   3113b5fe05dcca44aa9068ea4efd79a6
#
_cell.length_a   1.000
_cell.length_b   1.000
_cell.length_c   1.000
_cell.angle_alpha   90.00
_cell.angle_beta   90.00
_cell.angle_gamma   90.00
#
_symmetry.space_group_name_H-M   'P 1'
#
loop_
_entity.id
_entity.type
_entity.pdbx_description
1 polymer ?
#
loop_
_entity_poly.entity_id
_entity_poly.type
_entity_poly.pdbx_seq_one_letter_code
_entity_poly.pdbx_strand_id
1 'polypeptide(L)'
;MSTLAGERSAMSVWFTSPGVVEMRDSNVRPPGPDEVRIGTLFSGISHGSEMMVYRGEVPAELALDSTLPTLKGSFGFPVKYGYASVGRVLDVGRGVRVLAEGDLVFAFNPHETCFTAATDVVIKLPSALNPRIGVFLANVETALNSLLDAAPRLGERAVVIGQGVVGLLITQLLRKAGASLIITADLYEKRRQLSIQAGADFSIDPSSETLAQRVSEISGGIGADVVIEASGQPQALNDAINSATQEGRVVVVSWYGTKRAELNLGSEFHRKRLTIKSSQVSNLDPSLSPRWTILRRRSLAAGYLKELALDELITHVFPFDQASEAYRVIDSQPAEVIQVVLDYTAYT
;
A
#
# COMPACT_ATOMS: atom_id res chain seq x y z
N MET A 1 17.50 -33.90 -1.13
CA MET A 1 18.62 -33.02 -0.73
C MET A 1 18.69 -33.01 0.78
N SER A 2 19.87 -33.28 1.37
CA SER A 2 20.04 -33.32 2.83
C SER A 2 19.93 -31.87 3.35
N THR A 3 18.91 -31.57 4.17
CA THR A 3 18.80 -30.30 4.88
C THR A 3 19.97 -30.16 5.86
N LEU A 4 20.69 -29.05 5.82
CA LEU A 4 21.69 -28.72 6.84
C LEU A 4 20.99 -28.61 8.19
N ALA A 5 21.66 -28.98 9.27
CA ALA A 5 21.07 -28.97 10.61
C ALA A 5 20.49 -27.58 10.95
N GLY A 6 19.18 -27.53 11.23
CA GLY A 6 18.43 -26.32 11.56
C GLY A 6 17.79 -25.55 10.39
N GLU A 7 17.94 -25.98 9.15
CA GLU A 7 17.18 -25.45 8.01
C GLU A 7 15.72 -25.89 8.06
N ARG A 8 14.81 -25.02 7.57
CA ARG A 8 13.39 -25.34 7.37
C ARG A 8 13.05 -25.27 5.90
N SER A 9 12.26 -26.25 5.41
CA SER A 9 11.62 -26.16 4.11
C SER A 9 10.61 -25.02 4.10
N ALA A 10 10.59 -24.27 3.01
CA ALA A 10 9.66 -23.18 2.78
C ALA A 10 9.25 -23.13 1.31
N MET A 11 8.17 -22.44 1.03
CA MET A 11 7.70 -22.16 -0.33
C MET A 11 7.59 -20.66 -0.52
N SER A 12 7.80 -20.17 -1.73
CA SER A 12 7.73 -18.75 -2.09
C SER A 12 7.03 -18.54 -3.42
N VAL A 13 6.37 -17.39 -3.55
CA VAL A 13 5.71 -16.95 -4.78
C VAL A 13 6.72 -16.25 -5.68
N TRP A 14 6.76 -16.63 -6.95
CA TRP A 14 7.61 -16.05 -7.98
C TRP A 14 6.80 -15.61 -9.19
N PHE A 15 7.10 -14.43 -9.68
CA PHE A 15 6.68 -13.98 -10.99
C PHE A 15 7.71 -14.46 -12.00
N THR A 16 7.33 -15.37 -12.88
CA THR A 16 8.28 -16.02 -13.82
C THR A 16 8.27 -15.40 -15.21
N SER A 17 7.14 -14.80 -15.57
CA SER A 17 6.94 -13.94 -16.74
C SER A 17 5.68 -13.10 -16.53
N PRO A 18 5.40 -12.10 -17.38
CA PRO A 18 4.14 -11.34 -17.30
C PRO A 18 2.92 -12.26 -17.29
N GLY A 19 2.04 -12.07 -16.29
CA GLY A 19 0.83 -12.85 -16.09
C GLY A 19 1.03 -14.25 -15.50
N VAL A 20 2.27 -14.64 -15.15
CA VAL A 20 2.57 -15.98 -14.65
C VAL A 20 3.18 -15.93 -13.26
N VAL A 21 2.48 -16.61 -12.34
CA VAL A 21 2.91 -16.79 -10.93
C VAL A 21 3.12 -18.26 -10.66
N GLU A 22 4.27 -18.59 -10.10
CA GLU A 22 4.65 -19.95 -9.71
C GLU A 22 5.06 -20.01 -8.25
N MET A 23 4.86 -21.17 -7.66
CA MET A 23 5.37 -21.47 -6.32
C MET A 23 6.67 -22.26 -6.44
N ARG A 24 7.67 -21.90 -5.65
CA ARG A 24 8.97 -22.57 -5.63
C ARG A 24 9.38 -22.94 -4.23
N ASP A 25 9.91 -24.14 -4.10
CA ASP A 25 10.51 -24.60 -2.86
C ASP A 25 11.80 -23.83 -2.56
N SER A 26 12.05 -23.58 -1.30
CA SER A 26 13.24 -22.94 -0.77
C SER A 26 13.60 -23.51 0.60
N ASN A 27 14.84 -23.28 1.03
CA ASN A 27 15.28 -23.60 2.39
C ASN A 27 15.61 -22.32 3.13
N VAL A 28 15.12 -22.21 4.35
CA VAL A 28 15.34 -21.07 5.24
C VAL A 28 16.35 -21.46 6.30
N ARG A 29 17.50 -20.77 6.32
CA ARG A 29 18.55 -20.96 7.32
C ARG A 29 18.09 -20.58 8.72
N PRO A 30 18.74 -21.09 9.77
CA PRO A 30 18.57 -20.57 11.14
C PRO A 30 18.87 -19.05 11.19
N PRO A 31 18.25 -18.31 12.14
CA PRO A 31 18.52 -16.88 12.31
C PRO A 31 19.95 -16.64 12.80
N GLY A 32 20.59 -15.60 12.25
CA GLY A 32 21.84 -15.06 12.77
C GLY A 32 21.65 -14.37 14.12
N PRO A 33 22.73 -13.81 14.72
CA PRO A 33 22.66 -13.24 16.07
C PRO A 33 21.57 -12.18 16.28
N ASP A 34 21.34 -11.31 15.29
CA ASP A 34 20.41 -10.19 15.36
C ASP A 34 19.18 -10.38 14.44
N GLU A 35 18.89 -11.64 14.10
CA GLU A 35 17.78 -12.00 13.21
C GLU A 35 16.73 -12.84 13.96
N VAL A 36 15.56 -12.91 13.36
CA VAL A 36 14.47 -13.81 13.74
C VAL A 36 14.01 -14.63 12.54
N ARG A 37 13.58 -15.87 12.79
CA ARG A 37 12.89 -16.68 11.78
C ARG A 37 11.38 -16.58 12.04
N ILE A 38 10.62 -16.32 10.98
CA ILE A 38 9.19 -16.02 11.04
C ILE A 38 8.45 -17.04 10.19
N GLY A 39 7.41 -17.66 10.76
CA GLY A 39 6.41 -18.42 10.03
C GLY A 39 5.25 -17.50 9.67
N THR A 40 4.95 -17.38 8.38
CA THR A 40 3.89 -16.52 7.88
C THR A 40 2.53 -17.09 8.20
N LEU A 41 1.61 -16.24 8.69
CA LEU A 41 0.20 -16.55 8.88
C LEU A 41 -0.67 -16.01 7.74
N PHE A 42 -0.41 -14.75 7.38
CA PHE A 42 -1.13 -14.04 6.33
C PHE A 42 -0.19 -13.11 5.58
N SER A 43 -0.46 -12.89 4.29
CA SER A 43 0.16 -11.80 3.54
C SER A 43 -0.87 -11.10 2.67
N GLY A 44 -0.70 -9.78 2.47
CA GLY A 44 -1.57 -8.96 1.64
C GLY A 44 -0.97 -8.75 0.26
N ILE A 45 -1.75 -8.96 -0.81
CA ILE A 45 -1.33 -8.65 -2.17
C ILE A 45 -1.59 -7.16 -2.44
N SER A 46 -0.58 -6.45 -2.95
CA SER A 46 -0.70 -5.06 -3.35
C SER A 46 -1.30 -4.93 -4.75
N HIS A 47 -2.48 -4.34 -4.84
CA HIS A 47 -3.15 -4.10 -6.12
C HIS A 47 -2.47 -3.02 -6.99
N GLY A 48 -1.61 -2.20 -6.41
CA GLY A 48 -0.77 -1.24 -7.13
C GLY A 48 0.52 -1.91 -7.63
N SER A 49 1.52 -1.97 -6.77
CA SER A 49 2.89 -2.34 -7.12
C SER A 49 3.04 -3.78 -7.61
N GLU A 50 2.42 -4.74 -6.91
CA GLU A 50 2.56 -6.15 -7.30
C GLU A 50 1.84 -6.46 -8.61
N MET A 51 0.69 -5.84 -8.88
CA MET A 51 0.00 -6.02 -10.15
C MET A 51 0.74 -5.39 -11.33
N MET A 52 1.52 -4.33 -11.12
CA MET A 52 2.43 -3.83 -12.17
C MET A 52 3.54 -4.82 -12.48
N VAL A 53 4.12 -5.46 -11.44
CA VAL A 53 5.10 -6.53 -11.65
C VAL A 53 4.44 -7.72 -12.36
N TYR A 54 3.29 -8.17 -11.90
CA TYR A 54 2.53 -9.25 -12.51
C TYR A 54 2.26 -9.01 -14.01
N ARG A 55 1.92 -7.77 -14.39
CA ARG A 55 1.65 -7.39 -15.79
C ARG A 55 2.91 -7.08 -16.60
N GLY A 56 4.10 -7.02 -15.99
CA GLY A 56 5.32 -6.60 -16.67
C GLY A 56 5.38 -5.11 -16.99
N GLU A 57 4.68 -4.28 -16.23
CA GLU A 57 4.60 -2.82 -16.42
C GLU A 57 5.70 -2.05 -15.66
N VAL A 58 6.76 -2.73 -15.23
CA VAL A 58 7.92 -2.15 -14.52
C VAL A 58 9.19 -2.38 -15.33
N PRO A 59 10.07 -1.37 -15.49
CA PRO A 59 11.36 -1.56 -16.13
C PRO A 59 12.19 -2.65 -15.43
N ALA A 60 12.70 -3.63 -16.19
CA ALA A 60 13.37 -4.80 -15.64
C ALA A 60 14.65 -4.47 -14.88
N GLU A 61 15.34 -3.39 -15.27
CA GLU A 61 16.60 -2.91 -14.67
C GLU A 61 16.39 -2.10 -13.38
N LEU A 62 15.16 -1.70 -13.10
CA LEU A 62 14.86 -0.94 -11.88
C LEU A 62 15.09 -1.81 -10.64
N ALA A 63 15.75 -1.27 -9.62
CA ALA A 63 15.94 -1.95 -8.34
C ALA A 63 14.59 -2.19 -7.65
N LEU A 64 14.43 -3.35 -6.99
CA LEU A 64 13.19 -3.72 -6.27
C LEU A 64 12.85 -2.69 -5.18
N ASP A 65 13.75 -2.49 -4.23
CA ASP A 65 13.69 -1.41 -3.24
C ASP A 65 15.07 -1.24 -2.59
N SER A 66 15.62 -0.04 -2.62
CA SER A 66 16.92 0.24 -2.02
C SER A 66 16.84 0.43 -0.49
N THR A 67 15.65 0.59 0.06
CA THR A 67 15.41 0.88 1.48
C THR A 67 14.95 -0.35 2.27
N LEU A 68 14.53 -1.42 1.58
CA LEU A 68 14.07 -2.66 2.21
C LEU A 68 15.06 -3.80 1.95
N PRO A 69 15.87 -4.20 2.96
CA PRO A 69 16.88 -5.25 2.81
C PRO A 69 16.35 -6.62 2.37
N THR A 70 15.08 -6.88 2.55
CA THR A 70 14.37 -8.10 2.14
C THR A 70 14.04 -8.12 0.64
N LEU A 71 14.05 -6.95 -0.02
CA LEU A 71 13.76 -6.77 -1.44
C LEU A 71 15.03 -6.41 -2.21
N LYS A 72 15.87 -7.41 -2.48
CA LYS A 72 17.14 -7.24 -3.21
C LYS A 72 17.00 -7.66 -4.67
N GLY A 73 17.73 -6.98 -5.55
CA GLY A 73 17.77 -7.27 -6.99
C GLY A 73 17.00 -6.27 -7.82
N SER A 74 16.51 -6.68 -8.97
CA SER A 74 15.76 -5.86 -9.92
C SER A 74 14.47 -6.54 -10.34
N PHE A 75 13.60 -5.82 -11.06
CA PHE A 75 12.30 -6.33 -11.53
C PHE A 75 12.38 -7.27 -12.74
N GLY A 76 13.60 -7.67 -13.18
CA GLY A 76 13.75 -8.68 -14.24
C GLY A 76 13.20 -10.04 -13.82
N PHE A 77 12.37 -10.66 -14.68
CA PHE A 77 11.86 -12.01 -14.44
C PHE A 77 12.94 -13.08 -14.57
N PRO A 78 12.91 -14.17 -13.75
CA PRO A 78 11.96 -14.39 -12.67
C PRO A 78 12.28 -13.56 -11.44
N VAL A 79 11.26 -13.01 -10.78
CA VAL A 79 11.43 -12.15 -9.61
C VAL A 79 10.48 -12.56 -8.48
N LYS A 80 10.96 -12.46 -7.23
CA LYS A 80 10.18 -12.61 -6.02
C LYS A 80 9.87 -11.22 -5.49
N TYR A 81 8.58 -10.88 -5.35
CA TYR A 81 8.14 -9.57 -4.93
C TYR A 81 6.90 -9.67 -4.05
N GLY A 82 6.69 -8.69 -3.19
CA GLY A 82 5.66 -8.59 -2.17
C GLY A 82 6.27 -7.97 -0.92
N TYR A 83 5.47 -7.37 -0.04
CA TYR A 83 6.00 -6.63 1.10
C TYR A 83 5.04 -6.50 2.29
N ALA A 84 4.02 -7.34 2.37
CA ALA A 84 3.03 -7.26 3.45
C ALA A 84 2.80 -8.63 4.09
N SER A 85 3.79 -9.12 4.85
CA SER A 85 3.74 -10.40 5.54
C SER A 85 3.51 -10.24 7.03
N VAL A 86 2.56 -11.01 7.58
CA VAL A 86 2.26 -11.11 9.02
C VAL A 86 2.50 -12.54 9.46
N GLY A 87 3.24 -12.73 10.54
CA GLY A 87 3.59 -14.06 11.02
C GLY A 87 3.92 -14.10 12.50
N ARG A 88 4.33 -15.27 12.95
CA ARG A 88 4.87 -15.47 14.31
C ARG A 88 6.35 -15.75 14.27
N VAL A 89 7.05 -15.21 15.23
CA VAL A 89 8.45 -15.53 15.47
C VAL A 89 8.55 -17.00 15.88
N LEU A 90 9.31 -17.79 15.12
CA LEU A 90 9.56 -19.22 15.37
C LEU A 90 10.85 -19.44 16.14
N ASP A 91 11.89 -18.68 15.79
CA ASP A 91 13.21 -18.76 16.43
C ASP A 91 13.81 -17.36 16.52
N VAL A 92 14.61 -17.13 17.54
CA VAL A 92 15.32 -15.87 17.76
C VAL A 92 16.84 -16.08 17.80
N GLY A 93 17.58 -15.16 17.18
CA GLY A 93 19.03 -15.13 17.28
C GLY A 93 19.49 -14.78 18.71
N ARG A 94 20.68 -15.26 19.07
CA ARG A 94 21.22 -15.10 20.46
C ARG A 94 21.38 -13.66 20.93
N GLY A 95 21.47 -12.68 20.02
CA GLY A 95 21.59 -11.24 20.31
C GLY A 95 20.25 -10.53 20.44
N VAL A 96 19.15 -11.13 19.99
CA VAL A 96 17.82 -10.52 20.00
C VAL A 96 17.30 -10.32 21.42
N ARG A 97 16.78 -9.11 21.72
CA ARG A 97 16.22 -8.75 23.03
C ARG A 97 14.81 -8.15 22.93
N VAL A 98 14.39 -7.73 21.73
CA VAL A 98 13.14 -6.97 21.52
C VAL A 98 11.99 -7.85 21.02
N LEU A 99 12.30 -9.05 20.56
CA LEU A 99 11.34 -10.04 20.06
C LEU A 99 11.55 -11.37 20.79
N ALA A 100 10.49 -12.15 20.94
CA ALA A 100 10.49 -13.48 21.51
C ALA A 100 9.72 -14.45 20.62
N GLU A 101 9.97 -15.75 20.75
CA GLU A 101 9.18 -16.80 20.10
C GLU A 101 7.69 -16.65 20.41
N GLY A 102 6.85 -16.82 19.40
CA GLY A 102 5.40 -16.63 19.49
C GLY A 102 4.94 -15.18 19.28
N ASP A 103 5.82 -14.16 19.30
CA ASP A 103 5.44 -12.78 19.02
C ASP A 103 4.77 -12.66 17.64
N LEU A 104 3.66 -11.94 17.59
CA LEU A 104 3.02 -11.56 16.33
C LEU A 104 3.79 -10.38 15.73
N VAL A 105 4.17 -10.51 14.47
CA VAL A 105 5.00 -9.52 13.79
C VAL A 105 4.54 -9.26 12.37
N PHE A 106 4.85 -8.05 11.88
CA PHE A 106 4.79 -7.67 10.47
C PHE A 106 6.21 -7.55 9.93
N ALA A 107 6.41 -7.96 8.67
CA ALA A 107 7.65 -7.75 7.95
C ALA A 107 7.38 -7.32 6.51
N PHE A 108 8.21 -6.40 5.99
CA PHE A 108 8.24 -6.08 4.57
C PHE A 108 8.97 -7.22 3.82
N ASN A 109 8.28 -8.32 3.62
CA ASN A 109 8.83 -9.54 3.03
C ASN A 109 7.93 -10.04 1.90
N PRO A 110 8.50 -10.63 0.83
CA PRO A 110 7.73 -11.33 -0.19
C PRO A 110 6.84 -12.44 0.38
N HIS A 111 5.97 -12.98 -0.47
CA HIS A 111 5.05 -14.05 -0.09
C HIS A 111 5.78 -15.39 0.05
N GLU A 112 6.11 -15.75 1.30
CA GLU A 112 6.82 -16.96 1.68
C GLU A 112 6.19 -17.60 2.90
N THR A 113 6.20 -18.94 2.98
CA THR A 113 5.66 -19.66 4.16
C THR A 113 6.54 -19.46 5.39
N CYS A 114 7.85 -19.30 5.20
CA CYS A 114 8.82 -19.06 6.26
C CYS A 114 10.00 -18.23 5.70
N PHE A 115 10.56 -17.35 6.52
CA PHE A 115 11.74 -16.54 6.15
C PHE A 115 12.53 -16.09 7.39
N THR A 116 13.76 -15.63 7.17
CA THR A 116 14.61 -15.04 8.22
C THR A 116 14.83 -13.56 7.90
N ALA A 117 14.64 -12.69 8.89
CA ALA A 117 14.81 -11.25 8.76
C ALA A 117 15.56 -10.64 9.96
N ALA A 118 16.28 -9.55 9.71
CA ALA A 118 16.90 -8.74 10.77
C ALA A 118 15.82 -8.05 11.62
N THR A 119 16.07 -7.90 12.91
CA THR A 119 15.06 -7.37 13.86
C THR A 119 14.69 -5.91 13.60
N ASP A 120 15.54 -5.12 12.96
CA ASP A 120 15.33 -3.71 12.64
C ASP A 120 14.28 -3.48 11.52
N VAL A 121 14.01 -4.52 10.70
CA VAL A 121 12.99 -4.47 9.63
C VAL A 121 11.70 -5.24 10.00
N VAL A 122 11.62 -5.77 11.23
CA VAL A 122 10.45 -6.47 11.76
C VAL A 122 9.71 -5.59 12.76
N ILE A 123 8.41 -5.47 12.58
CA ILE A 123 7.56 -4.64 13.45
C ILE A 123 6.71 -5.55 14.32
N LYS A 124 6.90 -5.45 15.65
CA LYS A 124 6.05 -6.17 16.60
C LYS A 124 4.64 -5.61 16.57
N LEU A 125 3.67 -6.49 16.39
CA LEU A 125 2.25 -6.16 16.43
C LEU A 125 1.65 -6.50 17.81
N PRO A 126 0.57 -5.84 18.21
CA PRO A 126 -0.15 -6.21 19.44
C PRO A 126 -0.63 -7.66 19.37
N SER A 127 -0.41 -8.43 20.43
CA SER A 127 -0.78 -9.86 20.49
C SER A 127 -2.28 -10.13 20.31
N ALA A 128 -3.12 -9.16 20.69
CA ALA A 128 -4.58 -9.23 20.53
C ALA A 128 -5.08 -8.77 19.16
N LEU A 129 -4.19 -8.30 18.25
CA LEU A 129 -4.59 -7.91 16.91
C LEU A 129 -4.96 -9.16 16.10
N ASN A 130 -6.08 -9.09 15.37
CA ASN A 130 -6.37 -10.09 14.34
C ASN A 130 -5.23 -10.08 13.30
N PRO A 131 -4.51 -11.20 13.11
CA PRO A 131 -3.35 -11.22 12.20
C PRO A 131 -3.69 -10.79 10.77
N ARG A 132 -4.90 -11.04 10.28
CA ARG A 132 -5.36 -10.62 8.95
C ARG A 132 -5.33 -9.09 8.80
N ILE A 133 -5.64 -8.35 9.87
CA ILE A 133 -5.59 -6.88 9.85
C ILE A 133 -4.17 -6.36 9.79
N GLY A 134 -3.21 -7.11 10.32
CA GLY A 134 -1.80 -6.73 10.27
C GLY A 134 -1.26 -6.52 8.85
N VAL A 135 -1.82 -7.17 7.83
CA VAL A 135 -1.39 -7.03 6.42
C VAL A 135 -1.54 -5.60 5.89
N PHE A 136 -2.44 -4.80 6.48
CA PHE A 136 -2.65 -3.40 6.08
C PHE A 136 -1.54 -2.45 6.55
N LEU A 137 -0.59 -2.88 7.37
CA LEU A 137 0.39 -1.96 7.95
C LEU A 137 1.16 -1.17 6.88
N ALA A 138 1.60 -1.81 5.81
CA ALA A 138 2.27 -1.13 4.70
C ALA A 138 1.35 -0.11 4.00
N ASN A 139 0.07 -0.45 3.79
CA ASN A 139 -0.90 0.43 3.15
C ASN A 139 -1.27 1.62 4.06
N VAL A 140 -1.41 1.39 5.37
CA VAL A 140 -1.63 2.46 6.36
C VAL A 140 -0.42 3.38 6.43
N GLU A 141 0.81 2.83 6.41
CA GLU A 141 2.04 3.62 6.35
C GLU A 141 2.08 4.50 5.10
N THR A 142 1.70 3.96 3.93
CA THR A 142 1.62 4.71 2.67
C THR A 142 0.57 5.83 2.75
N ALA A 143 -0.62 5.54 3.25
CA ALA A 143 -1.68 6.53 3.42
C ALA A 143 -1.27 7.64 4.40
N LEU A 144 -0.63 7.32 5.51
CA LEU A 144 -0.07 8.29 6.45
C LEU A 144 1.01 9.16 5.80
N ASN A 145 1.92 8.56 5.02
CA ASN A 145 2.95 9.32 4.31
C ASN A 145 2.30 10.32 3.34
N SER A 146 1.25 9.88 2.64
CA SER A 146 0.53 10.74 1.70
C SER A 146 -0.08 11.96 2.39
N LEU A 147 -0.62 11.79 3.62
CA LEU A 147 -1.11 12.93 4.40
C LEU A 147 0.02 13.82 4.91
N LEU A 148 1.16 13.25 5.32
CA LEU A 148 2.32 14.04 5.72
C LEU A 148 2.84 14.89 4.56
N ASP A 149 2.85 14.35 3.34
CA ASP A 149 3.26 15.06 2.13
C ASP A 149 2.21 16.09 1.67
N ALA A 150 0.93 15.77 1.80
CA ALA A 150 -0.19 16.66 1.50
C ALA A 150 -0.33 17.79 2.52
N ALA A 151 0.09 17.55 3.77
CA ALA A 151 0.01 18.49 4.89
C ALA A 151 -1.38 19.17 4.99
N PRO A 152 -2.50 18.41 5.06
CA PRO A 152 -3.83 18.99 5.11
C PRO A 152 -4.01 19.80 6.39
N ARG A 153 -4.63 20.96 6.26
CA ARG A 153 -4.97 21.82 7.39
C ARG A 153 -6.40 21.57 7.83
N LEU A 154 -6.66 21.77 9.12
CA LEU A 154 -8.01 21.72 9.66
C LEU A 154 -8.95 22.62 8.86
N GLY A 155 -10.06 22.06 8.38
CA GLY A 155 -11.07 22.78 7.62
C GLY A 155 -10.83 22.85 6.11
N GLU A 156 -9.73 22.32 5.58
CA GLU A 156 -9.48 22.24 4.13
C GLU A 156 -10.43 21.22 3.46
N ARG A 157 -10.67 21.43 2.18
CA ARG A 157 -11.43 20.54 1.30
C ARG A 157 -10.46 19.63 0.56
N ALA A 158 -10.78 18.35 0.55
CA ALA A 158 -9.94 17.34 -0.07
C ALA A 158 -10.70 16.57 -1.17
N VAL A 159 -9.99 16.24 -2.24
CA VAL A 159 -10.42 15.28 -3.26
C VAL A 159 -9.48 14.09 -3.25
N VAL A 160 -10.01 12.86 -3.29
CA VAL A 160 -9.22 11.63 -3.41
C VAL A 160 -9.67 10.87 -4.64
N ILE A 161 -8.79 10.77 -5.64
CA ILE A 161 -9.04 10.08 -6.89
C ILE A 161 -8.48 8.66 -6.80
N GLY A 162 -9.35 7.66 -6.99
CA GLY A 162 -9.04 6.25 -6.78
C GLY A 162 -9.34 5.80 -5.34
N GLN A 163 -10.28 4.87 -5.20
CA GLN A 163 -10.74 4.31 -3.93
C GLN A 163 -10.42 2.81 -3.84
N GLY A 164 -9.17 2.46 -4.23
CA GLY A 164 -8.54 1.21 -3.81
C GLY A 164 -8.18 1.24 -2.32
N VAL A 165 -7.46 0.24 -1.84
CA VAL A 165 -7.09 0.15 -0.41
C VAL A 165 -6.46 1.45 0.10
N VAL A 166 -5.46 1.98 -0.60
CA VAL A 166 -4.75 3.19 -0.17
C VAL A 166 -5.66 4.42 -0.20
N GLY A 167 -6.49 4.59 -1.25
CA GLY A 167 -7.44 5.71 -1.33
C GLY A 167 -8.48 5.69 -0.21
N LEU A 168 -9.04 4.51 0.12
CA LEU A 168 -9.98 4.33 1.23
C LEU A 168 -9.34 4.65 2.60
N LEU A 169 -8.08 4.27 2.79
CA LEU A 169 -7.32 4.61 4.00
C LEU A 169 -7.02 6.11 4.08
N ILE A 170 -6.65 6.75 2.97
CA ILE A 170 -6.46 8.20 2.88
C ILE A 170 -7.75 8.92 3.23
N THR A 171 -8.90 8.47 2.73
CA THR A 171 -10.21 9.04 3.02
C THR A 171 -10.52 9.01 4.51
N GLN A 172 -10.32 7.86 5.18
CA GLN A 172 -10.49 7.75 6.64
C GLN A 172 -9.55 8.69 7.41
N LEU A 173 -8.28 8.76 7.00
CA LEU A 173 -7.28 9.59 7.67
C LEU A 173 -7.52 11.10 7.44
N LEU A 174 -8.00 11.53 6.27
CA LEU A 174 -8.42 12.92 6.02
C LEU A 174 -9.55 13.35 6.93
N ARG A 175 -10.54 12.47 7.17
CA ARG A 175 -11.62 12.74 8.12
C ARG A 175 -11.07 12.91 9.53
N LYS A 176 -10.15 12.05 9.96
CA LYS A 176 -9.46 12.18 11.26
C LYS A 176 -8.58 13.43 11.34
N ALA A 177 -8.00 13.89 10.22
CA ALA A 177 -7.21 15.13 10.16
C ALA A 177 -8.06 16.41 10.15
N GLY A 178 -9.38 16.30 10.10
CA GLY A 178 -10.30 17.43 10.19
C GLY A 178 -10.57 18.14 8.87
N ALA A 179 -10.52 17.43 7.74
CA ALA A 179 -11.00 17.94 6.46
C ALA A 179 -12.49 18.30 6.57
N SER A 180 -12.87 19.50 6.11
CA SER A 180 -14.25 20.00 6.17
C SER A 180 -15.16 19.40 5.10
N LEU A 181 -14.57 19.00 3.97
CA LEU A 181 -15.24 18.37 2.84
C LEU A 181 -14.30 17.34 2.23
N ILE A 182 -14.77 16.12 2.04
CA ILE A 182 -14.04 15.06 1.35
C ILE A 182 -14.88 14.56 0.19
N ILE A 183 -14.36 14.74 -1.02
CA ILE A 183 -14.95 14.24 -2.27
C ILE A 183 -14.05 13.12 -2.77
N THR A 184 -14.64 11.99 -3.13
CA THR A 184 -13.90 10.86 -3.71
C THR A 184 -14.33 10.62 -5.16
N ALA A 185 -13.47 9.98 -5.95
CA ALA A 185 -13.79 9.53 -7.29
C ALA A 185 -13.25 8.13 -7.54
N ASP A 186 -14.08 7.24 -8.08
CA ASP A 186 -13.68 5.90 -8.56
C ASP A 186 -14.66 5.41 -9.62
N LEU A 187 -14.17 4.61 -10.56
CA LEU A 187 -15.00 4.00 -11.63
C LEU A 187 -15.99 2.96 -11.07
N TYR A 188 -15.63 2.27 -10.00
CA TYR A 188 -16.38 1.13 -9.49
C TYR A 188 -17.33 1.53 -8.35
N GLU A 189 -18.60 1.20 -8.51
CA GLU A 189 -19.65 1.57 -7.55
C GLU A 189 -19.37 1.06 -6.13
N LYS A 190 -18.93 -0.18 -5.99
CA LYS A 190 -18.55 -0.78 -4.70
C LYS A 190 -17.51 0.06 -3.96
N ARG A 191 -16.50 0.56 -4.66
CA ARG A 191 -15.46 1.42 -4.07
C ARG A 191 -16.00 2.79 -3.69
N ARG A 192 -16.91 3.35 -4.51
CA ARG A 192 -17.59 4.61 -4.17
C ARG A 192 -18.44 4.47 -2.91
N GLN A 193 -19.18 3.37 -2.76
CA GLN A 193 -19.97 3.09 -1.56
C GLN A 193 -19.08 2.94 -0.31
N LEU A 194 -17.99 2.19 -0.42
CA LEU A 194 -17.00 2.06 0.66
C LEU A 194 -16.36 3.40 1.02
N SER A 195 -16.15 4.30 0.06
CA SER A 195 -15.57 5.61 0.34
C SER A 195 -16.50 6.50 1.17
N ILE A 196 -17.81 6.41 0.96
CA ILE A 196 -18.80 7.08 1.82
C ILE A 196 -18.76 6.53 3.25
N GLN A 197 -18.70 5.21 3.40
CA GLN A 197 -18.56 4.58 4.72
C GLN A 197 -17.22 4.96 5.39
N ALA A 198 -16.16 5.16 4.59
CA ALA A 198 -14.86 5.62 5.05
C ALA A 198 -14.83 7.10 5.46
N GLY A 199 -15.92 7.83 5.26
CA GLY A 199 -16.08 9.22 5.70
C GLY A 199 -16.02 10.26 4.59
N ALA A 200 -16.13 9.87 3.31
CA ALA A 200 -16.34 10.85 2.24
C ALA A 200 -17.76 11.45 2.32
N ASP A 201 -17.88 12.73 2.00
CA ASP A 201 -19.17 13.44 1.93
C ASP A 201 -19.87 13.20 0.59
N PHE A 202 -19.06 13.04 -0.49
CA PHE A 202 -19.53 12.75 -1.85
C PHE A 202 -18.59 11.77 -2.53
N SER A 203 -19.15 10.95 -3.42
CA SER A 203 -18.38 10.06 -4.26
C SER A 203 -18.88 10.12 -5.70
N ILE A 204 -17.97 10.35 -6.64
CA ILE A 204 -18.25 10.68 -8.05
C ILE A 204 -17.80 9.53 -8.94
N ASP A 205 -18.59 9.24 -9.97
CA ASP A 205 -18.21 8.38 -11.09
C ASP A 205 -17.59 9.22 -12.21
N PRO A 206 -16.25 9.22 -12.38
CA PRO A 206 -15.62 10.05 -13.40
C PRO A 206 -15.90 9.57 -14.85
N SER A 207 -16.53 8.42 -15.03
CA SER A 207 -16.97 7.95 -16.35
C SER A 207 -18.31 8.56 -16.80
N SER A 208 -19.12 8.99 -15.84
CA SER A 208 -20.46 9.56 -16.09
C SER A 208 -20.53 11.08 -15.93
N GLU A 209 -19.61 11.64 -15.13
CA GLU A 209 -19.60 13.07 -14.77
C GLU A 209 -18.18 13.63 -14.88
N THR A 210 -18.04 14.91 -15.27
CA THR A 210 -16.74 15.60 -15.22
C THR A 210 -16.37 15.91 -13.79
N LEU A 211 -15.32 15.27 -13.26
CA LEU A 211 -14.90 15.40 -11.87
C LEU A 211 -14.69 16.87 -11.46
N ALA A 212 -13.95 17.64 -12.24
CA ALA A 212 -13.66 19.04 -11.93
C ALA A 212 -14.93 19.91 -11.84
N GLN A 213 -15.92 19.66 -12.73
CA GLN A 213 -17.21 20.36 -12.68
C GLN A 213 -17.97 20.02 -11.40
N ARG A 214 -18.07 18.73 -11.05
CA ARG A 214 -18.78 18.30 -9.83
C ARG A 214 -18.09 18.80 -8.57
N VAL A 215 -16.76 18.77 -8.52
CA VAL A 215 -15.98 19.36 -7.40
C VAL A 215 -16.28 20.86 -7.28
N SER A 216 -16.33 21.59 -8.39
CA SER A 216 -16.67 23.01 -8.41
C SER A 216 -18.10 23.26 -7.87
N GLU A 217 -19.09 22.50 -8.34
CA GLU A 217 -20.49 22.63 -7.89
C GLU A 217 -20.61 22.35 -6.37
N ILE A 218 -20.05 21.24 -5.90
CA ILE A 218 -20.12 20.82 -4.49
C ILE A 218 -19.38 21.80 -3.59
N SER A 219 -18.26 22.36 -4.03
CA SER A 219 -17.43 23.29 -3.26
C SER A 219 -17.89 24.76 -3.35
N GLY A 220 -18.99 25.06 -4.04
CA GLY A 220 -19.46 26.43 -4.27
C GLY A 220 -18.56 27.25 -5.19
N GLY A 221 -17.95 26.65 -6.19
CA GLY A 221 -17.08 27.30 -7.18
C GLY A 221 -15.61 27.42 -6.74
N ILE A 222 -15.24 26.91 -5.58
CA ILE A 222 -13.89 27.15 -5.01
C ILE A 222 -12.88 26.07 -5.44
N GLY A 223 -13.29 24.80 -5.51
CA GLY A 223 -12.41 23.65 -5.73
C GLY A 223 -11.81 23.07 -4.44
N ALA A 224 -10.84 22.19 -4.57
CA ALA A 224 -10.20 21.48 -3.46
C ALA A 224 -8.84 22.07 -3.09
N ASP A 225 -8.57 22.21 -1.80
CA ASP A 225 -7.28 22.70 -1.28
C ASP A 225 -6.19 21.64 -1.44
N VAL A 226 -6.60 20.35 -1.35
CA VAL A 226 -5.74 19.19 -1.53
C VAL A 226 -6.42 18.20 -2.47
N VAL A 227 -5.71 17.73 -3.48
CA VAL A 227 -6.15 16.64 -4.35
C VAL A 227 -5.11 15.51 -4.28
N ILE A 228 -5.55 14.31 -3.90
CA ILE A 228 -4.67 13.14 -3.78
C ILE A 228 -5.02 12.15 -4.89
N GLU A 229 -4.03 11.85 -5.74
CA GLU A 229 -4.16 10.91 -6.82
C GLU A 229 -3.62 9.54 -6.39
N ALA A 230 -4.50 8.53 -6.32
CA ALA A 230 -4.23 7.17 -5.86
C ALA A 230 -4.89 6.10 -6.78
N SER A 231 -5.20 6.46 -8.03
CA SER A 231 -5.91 5.58 -8.96
C SER A 231 -5.00 4.64 -9.77
N GLY A 232 -3.71 4.95 -9.86
CA GLY A 232 -2.77 4.26 -10.76
C GLY A 232 -2.96 4.60 -12.24
N GLN A 233 -3.80 5.59 -12.56
CA GLN A 233 -4.10 6.03 -13.93
C GLN A 233 -3.50 7.43 -14.16
N PRO A 234 -2.45 7.57 -15.01
CA PRO A 234 -1.79 8.86 -15.23
C PRO A 234 -2.74 9.96 -15.75
N GLN A 235 -3.79 9.60 -16.49
CA GLN A 235 -4.77 10.53 -17.04
C GLN A 235 -5.56 11.27 -15.94
N ALA A 236 -5.75 10.64 -14.78
CA ALA A 236 -6.43 11.24 -13.63
C ALA A 236 -5.69 12.47 -13.04
N LEU A 237 -4.40 12.68 -13.40
CA LEU A 237 -3.68 13.88 -13.03
C LEU A 237 -4.26 15.17 -13.62
N ASN A 238 -4.84 15.13 -14.82
CA ASN A 238 -5.52 16.30 -15.38
C ASN A 238 -6.80 16.64 -14.59
N ASP A 239 -7.54 15.61 -14.16
CA ASP A 239 -8.70 15.80 -13.31
C ASP A 239 -8.31 16.35 -11.94
N ALA A 240 -7.19 15.89 -11.39
CA ALA A 240 -6.63 16.41 -10.14
C ALA A 240 -6.24 17.89 -10.27
N ILE A 241 -5.54 18.28 -11.34
CA ILE A 241 -5.15 19.66 -11.63
C ILE A 241 -6.40 20.56 -11.76
N ASN A 242 -7.39 20.11 -12.51
CA ASN A 242 -8.60 20.89 -12.79
C ASN A 242 -9.51 21.03 -11.55
N SER A 243 -9.45 20.09 -10.61
CA SER A 243 -10.25 20.08 -9.37
C SER A 243 -9.67 20.95 -8.27
N ALA A 244 -8.38 21.31 -8.36
CA ALA A 244 -7.69 22.08 -7.32
C ALA A 244 -8.10 23.57 -7.33
N THR A 245 -8.11 24.17 -6.14
CA THR A 245 -8.31 25.62 -5.94
C THR A 245 -7.02 26.41 -6.22
N GLN A 246 -7.08 27.73 -6.09
CA GLN A 246 -5.90 28.62 -6.12
C GLN A 246 -4.87 28.18 -5.06
N GLU A 247 -3.58 28.07 -5.44
CA GLU A 247 -2.47 27.62 -4.58
C GLU A 247 -2.68 26.17 -4.05
N GLY A 248 -3.58 25.41 -4.69
CA GLY A 248 -3.91 24.03 -4.29
C GLY A 248 -2.72 23.07 -4.47
N ARG A 249 -2.77 21.97 -3.74
CA ARG A 249 -1.75 20.92 -3.74
C ARG A 249 -2.30 19.65 -4.36
N VAL A 250 -1.60 19.14 -5.38
CA VAL A 250 -1.86 17.81 -5.97
C VAL A 250 -0.77 16.85 -5.50
N VAL A 251 -1.15 15.79 -4.80
CA VAL A 251 -0.23 14.78 -4.27
C VAL A 251 -0.42 13.48 -5.02
N VAL A 252 0.63 13.01 -5.67
CA VAL A 252 0.64 11.78 -6.48
C VAL A 252 1.16 10.64 -5.62
N VAL A 253 0.27 9.72 -5.26
CA VAL A 253 0.57 8.51 -4.47
C VAL A 253 0.80 7.31 -5.38
N SER A 254 0.24 7.35 -6.56
CA SER A 254 0.34 6.30 -7.56
C SER A 254 1.76 6.13 -8.07
N TRP A 255 2.20 4.88 -8.17
CA TRP A 255 3.37 4.51 -8.96
C TRP A 255 2.90 4.08 -10.35
N TYR A 256 3.33 4.81 -11.39
CA TYR A 256 2.83 4.58 -12.76
C TYR A 256 3.66 3.58 -13.56
N GLY A 257 4.85 3.16 -13.07
CA GLY A 257 5.73 2.25 -13.81
C GLY A 257 6.14 2.84 -15.17
N THR A 258 5.84 2.12 -16.24
CA THR A 258 6.12 2.55 -17.63
C THR A 258 5.03 3.42 -18.26
N LYS A 259 3.92 3.65 -17.56
CA LYS A 259 2.80 4.47 -18.06
C LYS A 259 3.19 5.93 -18.19
N ARG A 260 2.70 6.59 -19.25
CA ARG A 260 2.95 8.02 -19.52
C ARG A 260 1.67 8.83 -19.31
N ALA A 261 1.82 10.09 -18.92
CA ALA A 261 0.75 11.07 -18.81
C ALA A 261 1.04 12.27 -19.73
N GLU A 262 0.01 12.75 -20.47
CA GLU A 262 0.01 14.05 -21.08
C GLU A 262 -0.67 15.03 -20.12
N LEU A 263 0.06 16.05 -19.66
CA LEU A 263 -0.44 17.01 -18.68
C LEU A 263 -0.70 18.37 -19.31
N ASN A 264 -1.87 18.95 -19.04
CA ASN A 264 -2.19 20.32 -19.42
C ASN A 264 -1.67 21.30 -18.37
N LEU A 265 -0.39 21.68 -18.49
CA LEU A 265 0.27 22.59 -17.55
C LEU A 265 0.12 24.07 -17.93
N GLY A 266 -0.39 24.40 -19.13
CA GLY A 266 -0.51 25.77 -19.62
C GLY A 266 -1.75 26.52 -19.12
N SER A 267 -2.73 25.82 -18.53
CA SER A 267 -3.98 26.44 -18.04
C SER A 267 -4.05 26.48 -16.51
N GLU A 268 -4.89 25.66 -15.91
CA GLU A 268 -5.18 25.67 -14.46
C GLU A 268 -3.93 25.52 -13.59
N PHE A 269 -3.03 24.62 -13.95
CA PHE A 269 -1.77 24.44 -13.21
C PHE A 269 -1.01 25.74 -13.06
N HIS A 270 -0.74 26.43 -14.19
CA HIS A 270 0.03 27.68 -14.19
C HIS A 270 -0.75 28.83 -13.56
N ARG A 271 -2.02 28.99 -13.97
CA ARG A 271 -2.83 30.14 -13.55
C ARG A 271 -3.21 30.11 -12.07
N LYS A 272 -3.45 28.93 -11.54
CA LYS A 272 -3.76 28.74 -10.10
C LYS A 272 -2.51 28.55 -9.24
N ARG A 273 -1.29 28.57 -9.80
CA ARG A 273 -0.02 28.36 -9.09
C ARG A 273 0.00 27.08 -8.27
N LEU A 274 -0.44 25.98 -8.89
CA LEU A 274 -0.57 24.69 -8.21
C LEU A 274 0.80 24.05 -7.94
N THR A 275 0.87 23.25 -6.88
CA THR A 275 2.00 22.36 -6.60
C THR A 275 1.61 20.93 -6.94
N ILE A 276 2.44 20.21 -7.69
CA ILE A 276 2.33 18.76 -7.87
C ILE A 276 3.51 18.12 -7.17
N LYS A 277 3.23 17.22 -6.22
CA LYS A 277 4.24 16.53 -5.41
C LYS A 277 4.05 15.03 -5.47
N SER A 278 5.13 14.29 -5.68
CA SER A 278 5.14 12.83 -5.52
C SER A 278 5.19 12.46 -4.03
N SER A 279 4.38 11.47 -3.61
CA SER A 279 4.45 10.88 -2.28
C SER A 279 4.98 9.45 -2.38
N GLN A 280 6.22 9.25 -1.93
CA GLN A 280 6.89 7.96 -1.94
C GLN A 280 7.25 7.57 -0.50
N VAL A 281 6.72 6.41 -0.04
CA VAL A 281 6.72 6.00 1.37
C VAL A 281 8.11 5.70 1.95
N SER A 282 9.12 5.40 1.14
CA SER A 282 10.47 5.09 1.65
C SER A 282 11.17 6.32 2.22
N ASN A 283 10.68 7.54 1.93
CA ASN A 283 11.26 8.79 2.39
C ASN A 283 10.23 9.65 3.13
N LEU A 284 10.72 10.51 4.02
CA LEU A 284 9.93 11.56 4.65
C LEU A 284 10.27 12.90 3.98
N ASP A 285 9.28 13.79 3.92
CA ASP A 285 9.51 15.17 3.51
C ASP A 285 10.62 15.80 4.40
N PRO A 286 11.67 16.39 3.81
CA PRO A 286 12.77 16.98 4.58
C PRO A 286 12.33 18.02 5.60
N SER A 287 11.23 18.75 5.35
CA SER A 287 10.68 19.73 6.30
C SER A 287 10.15 19.10 7.59
N LEU A 288 9.87 17.82 7.58
CA LEU A 288 9.38 17.05 8.74
C LEU A 288 10.52 16.43 9.56
N SER A 289 11.73 16.30 9.00
CA SER A 289 12.87 15.60 9.60
C SER A 289 13.23 16.01 11.04
N PRO A 290 13.03 17.27 11.50
CA PRO A 290 13.28 17.63 12.90
C PRO A 290 12.33 16.95 13.90
N ARG A 291 11.16 16.47 13.44
CA ARG A 291 10.09 15.94 14.31
C ARG A 291 9.65 14.54 13.96
N TRP A 292 9.91 14.07 12.75
CA TRP A 292 9.46 12.80 12.24
C TRP A 292 10.63 11.89 11.86
N THR A 293 10.45 10.61 12.18
CA THR A 293 11.32 9.52 11.72
C THR A 293 10.44 8.44 11.08
N ILE A 294 11.04 7.57 10.27
CA ILE A 294 10.34 6.40 9.71
C ILE A 294 9.78 5.52 10.85
N LEU A 295 10.54 5.36 11.94
CA LEU A 295 10.08 4.59 13.11
C LEU A 295 8.84 5.21 13.74
N ARG A 296 8.79 6.54 13.92
CA ARG A 296 7.61 7.25 14.44
C ARG A 296 6.39 7.04 13.52
N ARG A 297 6.57 7.14 12.21
CA ARG A 297 5.50 6.92 11.25
C ARG A 297 4.99 5.48 11.30
N ARG A 298 5.88 4.48 11.33
CA ARG A 298 5.52 3.06 11.45
C ARG A 298 4.81 2.74 12.76
N SER A 299 5.26 3.31 13.86
CA SER A 299 4.58 3.16 15.16
C SER A 299 3.16 3.73 15.14
N LEU A 300 2.97 4.88 14.48
CA LEU A 300 1.64 5.48 14.31
C LEU A 300 0.78 4.61 13.38
N ALA A 301 1.33 4.10 12.28
CA ALA A 301 0.62 3.19 11.37
C ALA A 301 0.15 1.93 12.10
N ALA A 302 1.00 1.33 12.94
CA ALA A 302 0.62 0.17 13.76
C ALA A 302 -0.50 0.49 14.76
N GLY A 303 -0.52 1.71 15.32
CA GLY A 303 -1.63 2.20 16.17
C GLY A 303 -2.95 2.26 15.41
N TYR A 304 -2.94 2.79 14.20
CA TYR A 304 -4.13 2.93 13.35
C TYR A 304 -4.72 1.60 12.87
N LEU A 305 -4.01 0.49 12.93
CA LEU A 305 -4.59 -0.83 12.64
C LEU A 305 -5.78 -1.20 13.53
N LYS A 306 -5.92 -0.56 14.69
CA LYS A 306 -7.04 -0.76 15.62
C LYS A 306 -8.16 0.29 15.48
N GLU A 307 -7.88 1.38 14.77
CA GLU A 307 -8.76 2.54 14.73
C GLU A 307 -9.48 2.72 13.39
N LEU A 308 -8.90 2.17 12.31
CA LEU A 308 -9.46 2.26 10.98
C LEU A 308 -10.39 1.07 10.71
N ALA A 309 -11.41 1.29 9.87
CA ALA A 309 -12.30 0.25 9.40
C ALA A 309 -11.57 -0.59 8.33
N LEU A 310 -10.92 -1.68 8.74
CA LEU A 310 -10.07 -2.50 7.88
C LEU A 310 -10.69 -3.85 7.52
N ASP A 311 -11.51 -4.42 8.40
CA ASP A 311 -12.10 -5.75 8.18
C ASP A 311 -12.94 -5.80 6.90
N GLU A 312 -13.72 -4.75 6.63
CA GLU A 312 -14.59 -4.64 5.45
C GLU A 312 -13.81 -4.49 4.13
N LEU A 313 -12.53 -4.13 4.21
CA LEU A 313 -11.66 -4.00 3.05
C LEU A 313 -11.12 -5.35 2.57
N ILE A 314 -11.11 -6.40 3.39
CA ILE A 314 -10.70 -7.75 2.98
C ILE A 314 -11.85 -8.39 2.21
N THR A 315 -11.77 -8.35 0.90
CA THR A 315 -12.82 -8.92 0.03
C THR A 315 -12.61 -10.38 -0.32
N HIS A 316 -11.34 -10.82 -0.36
CA HIS A 316 -10.98 -12.19 -0.75
C HIS A 316 -9.86 -12.71 0.14
N VAL A 317 -9.98 -13.99 0.49
CA VAL A 317 -8.92 -14.74 1.18
C VAL A 317 -8.68 -16.02 0.39
N PHE A 318 -7.46 -16.23 -0.07
CA PHE A 318 -7.05 -17.43 -0.79
C PHE A 318 -6.05 -18.24 0.05
N PRO A 319 -6.12 -19.57 0.06
CA PRO A 319 -5.02 -20.39 0.53
C PRO A 319 -3.72 -20.01 -0.23
N PHE A 320 -2.59 -20.09 0.45
CA PHE A 320 -1.29 -19.70 -0.14
C PHE A 320 -0.97 -20.43 -1.44
N ASP A 321 -1.30 -21.73 -1.53
CA ASP A 321 -1.11 -22.56 -2.73
C ASP A 321 -1.98 -22.11 -3.94
N GLN A 322 -2.96 -21.26 -3.70
CA GLN A 322 -3.79 -20.65 -4.74
C GLN A 322 -3.34 -19.22 -5.10
N ALA A 323 -2.09 -18.83 -4.81
CA ALA A 323 -1.58 -17.49 -5.10
C ALA A 323 -1.75 -17.11 -6.58
N SER A 324 -1.50 -18.03 -7.51
CA SER A 324 -1.70 -17.78 -8.96
C SER A 324 -3.13 -17.36 -9.28
N GLU A 325 -4.12 -18.02 -8.68
CA GLU A 325 -5.55 -17.67 -8.84
C GLU A 325 -5.87 -16.32 -8.20
N ALA A 326 -5.28 -16.02 -7.04
CA ALA A 326 -5.46 -14.72 -6.37
C ALA A 326 -5.03 -13.56 -7.27
N TYR A 327 -3.86 -13.63 -7.92
CA TYR A 327 -3.40 -12.61 -8.87
C TYR A 327 -4.30 -12.52 -10.10
N ARG A 328 -4.77 -13.67 -10.63
CA ARG A 328 -5.70 -13.70 -11.76
C ARG A 328 -7.03 -13.02 -11.44
N VAL A 329 -7.57 -13.24 -10.24
CA VAL A 329 -8.83 -12.61 -9.79
C VAL A 329 -8.65 -11.09 -9.65
N ILE A 330 -7.55 -10.62 -9.09
CA ILE A 330 -7.27 -9.18 -8.99
C ILE A 330 -7.21 -8.54 -10.38
N ASP A 331 -6.60 -9.22 -11.35
CA ASP A 331 -6.45 -8.70 -12.70
C ASP A 331 -7.77 -8.67 -13.48
N SER A 332 -8.56 -9.73 -13.37
CA SER A 332 -9.79 -9.92 -14.17
C SER A 332 -11.05 -9.32 -13.54
N GLN A 333 -11.08 -9.09 -12.22
CA GLN A 333 -12.27 -8.65 -11.50
C GLN A 333 -12.03 -7.39 -10.62
N PRO A 334 -11.42 -6.32 -11.16
CA PRO A 334 -11.00 -5.16 -10.36
C PRO A 334 -12.17 -4.41 -9.69
N ALA A 335 -13.41 -4.58 -10.18
CA ALA A 335 -14.60 -4.00 -9.57
C ALA A 335 -14.98 -4.64 -8.24
N GLU A 336 -14.69 -5.93 -8.06
CA GLU A 336 -15.11 -6.71 -6.90
C GLU A 336 -14.03 -6.76 -5.80
N VAL A 337 -12.80 -6.43 -6.15
CA VAL A 337 -11.63 -6.66 -5.29
C VAL A 337 -11.13 -5.36 -4.68
N ILE A 338 -10.97 -5.36 -3.33
CA ILE A 338 -10.34 -4.26 -2.57
C ILE A 338 -9.01 -4.74 -1.97
N GLN A 339 -9.02 -5.69 -1.04
CA GLN A 339 -7.82 -6.33 -0.50
C GLN A 339 -7.93 -7.84 -0.63
N VAL A 340 -6.92 -8.43 -1.21
CA VAL A 340 -6.73 -9.88 -1.24
C VAL A 340 -5.68 -10.28 -0.22
N VAL A 341 -5.97 -11.32 0.55
CA VAL A 341 -5.09 -11.90 1.56
C VAL A 341 -4.79 -13.34 1.21
N LEU A 342 -3.53 -13.73 1.29
CA LEU A 342 -3.10 -15.13 1.25
C LEU A 342 -3.06 -15.69 2.67
N ASP A 343 -3.63 -16.88 2.87
CA ASP A 343 -3.74 -17.60 4.14
C ASP A 343 -2.74 -18.76 4.16
N TYR A 344 -1.87 -18.78 5.16
CA TYR A 344 -0.80 -19.76 5.33
C TYR A 344 -1.09 -20.75 6.48
N THR A 345 -2.28 -20.73 7.06
CA THR A 345 -2.58 -21.53 8.27
C THR A 345 -2.43 -23.04 8.06
N ALA A 346 -2.46 -23.52 6.82
CA ALA A 346 -2.18 -24.91 6.48
C ALA A 346 -0.68 -25.26 6.51
N TYR A 347 0.22 -24.27 6.64
CA TYR A 347 1.69 -24.42 6.61
C TYR A 347 2.37 -24.09 7.95
N THR A 348 1.60 -23.72 8.96
CA THR A 348 2.10 -23.30 10.29
C THR A 348 1.98 -24.40 11.34
#